data_0ff121dac00a511199cbaab5b3baeaef
#
_entry.id   0ff121dac00a511199cbaab5b3baeaef
#
_cell.length_a   1.000
_cell.length_b   1.000
_cell.length_c   1.000
_cell.angle_alpha   90.00
_cell.angle_beta   90.00
_cell.angle_gamma   90.00
#
_symmetry.space_group_name_H-M   'P 1'
#
loop_
_entity.id
_entity.type
_entity.pdbx_description
1 polymer ?
#
loop_
_entity_poly.entity_id
_entity_poly.type
_entity_poly.pdbx_seq_one_letter_code
_entity_poly.pdbx_strand_id
1 'polypeptide(L)' 'MPLLVKLFLVFGDMKCKVQLYVAGKVFHEIVEARDYQDARETALARNPNAKVVGVTAVFD' A
#
# COMPACT_ATOMS: atom_id res chain seq x y z
N MET A 1 -11.33 -11.43 -12.03
CA MET A 1 -11.51 -10.01 -11.69
C MET A 1 -10.68 -9.67 -10.47
N PRO A 2 -9.80 -8.73 -10.60
CA PRO A 2 -8.96 -8.34 -9.46
C PRO A 2 -9.74 -7.85 -8.26
N LEU A 3 -10.88 -7.22 -8.51
CA LEU A 3 -11.68 -6.70 -7.41
C LEU A 3 -12.18 -7.77 -6.48
N LEU A 4 -12.57 -8.90 -7.04
CA LEU A 4 -13.06 -9.98 -6.21
C LEU A 4 -11.98 -10.53 -5.33
N VAL A 5 -10.80 -10.68 -5.88
CA VAL A 5 -9.66 -11.15 -5.11
C VAL A 5 -9.34 -10.17 -4.01
N LYS A 6 -9.39 -8.90 -4.33
CA LYS A 6 -9.09 -7.86 -3.36
C LYS A 6 -10.07 -7.88 -2.20
N LEU A 7 -11.34 -8.00 -2.51
CA LEU A 7 -12.35 -8.05 -1.47
C LEU A 7 -12.13 -9.23 -0.55
N PHE A 8 -11.78 -10.33 -1.13
CA PHE A 8 -11.57 -11.52 -0.36
C PHE A 8 -10.41 -11.37 0.61
N LEU A 9 -9.37 -10.70 0.16
CA LEU A 9 -8.17 -10.52 0.96
C LEU A 9 -8.29 -9.40 1.98
N VAL A 10 -9.23 -8.53 1.81
CA VAL A 10 -9.40 -7.39 2.70
C VAL A 10 -9.88 -7.81 4.08
N PHE A 11 -10.49 -8.94 4.16
CA PHE A 11 -11.09 -9.41 5.39
C PHE A 11 -10.03 -9.51 6.48
N GLY A 12 -10.17 -8.70 7.53
CA GLY A 12 -9.21 -8.67 8.61
C GLY A 12 -7.97 -7.84 8.34
N ASP A 13 -7.93 -7.17 7.22
CA ASP A 13 -6.76 -6.36 6.87
C ASP A 13 -6.86 -4.97 7.48
N MET A 14 -5.72 -4.30 7.48
CA MET A 14 -5.64 -2.92 7.94
C MET A 14 -5.43 -2.00 6.76
N LYS A 15 -5.78 -0.73 6.96
CA LYS A 15 -5.55 0.29 5.96
C LYS A 15 -4.24 0.99 6.28
N CYS A 16 -3.39 1.11 5.27
CA CYS A 16 -2.06 1.71 5.45
C CYS A 16 -1.85 2.82 4.45
N LYS A 17 -1.17 3.87 4.89
CA LYS A 17 -0.70 4.92 4.01
C LYS A 17 0.76 4.67 3.74
N VAL A 18 1.11 4.44 2.47
CA VAL A 18 2.47 4.18 2.06
C VAL A 18 2.98 5.40 1.34
N GLN A 19 4.04 5.99 1.87
CA GLN A 19 4.68 7.12 1.22
C GLN A 19 5.75 6.63 0.27
N LEU A 20 5.72 7.17 -0.94
CA LEU A 20 6.57 6.72 -2.02
C LEU A 20 7.34 7.89 -2.61
N TYR A 21 8.53 7.60 -3.09
CA TYR A 21 9.37 8.58 -3.73
C TYR A 21 9.67 8.12 -5.15
N VAL A 22 9.32 8.95 -6.12
CA VAL A 22 9.57 8.65 -7.53
C VAL A 22 10.04 9.93 -8.21
N ALA A 23 11.21 9.87 -8.81
CA ALA A 23 11.71 10.97 -9.67
C ALA A 23 11.66 12.32 -8.99
N GLY A 24 12.09 12.37 -7.74
CA GLY A 24 12.15 13.62 -7.00
C GLY A 24 10.86 14.06 -6.36
N LYS A 25 9.82 13.27 -6.46
CA LYS A 25 8.52 13.63 -5.88
C LYS A 25 8.09 12.61 -4.86
N VAL A 26 7.47 13.10 -3.79
CA VAL A 26 6.91 12.25 -2.76
C VAL A 26 5.40 12.25 -2.90
N PHE A 27 4.81 11.08 -2.90
CA PHE A 27 3.37 10.94 -2.89
C PHE A 27 3.02 9.73 -2.03
N HIS A 28 1.74 9.48 -1.84
CA HIS A 28 1.34 8.35 -1.02
C HIS A 28 0.17 7.62 -1.63
N GLU A 29 0.04 6.36 -1.23
CA GLU A 29 -1.10 5.55 -1.60
C GLU A 29 -1.70 4.93 -0.36
N ILE A 30 -3.00 4.81 -0.36
CA ILE A 30 -3.71 4.11 0.70
C ILE A 30 -3.97 2.70 0.19
N VAL A 31 -3.45 1.72 0.91
CA VAL A 31 -3.62 0.32 0.53
C VAL A 31 -4.16 -0.46 1.72
N GLU A 32 -4.88 -1.52 1.43
CA GLU A 32 -5.34 -2.45 2.46
C GLU A 32 -4.42 -3.65 2.45
N ALA A 33 -3.91 -3.99 3.61
CA ALA A 33 -2.88 -5.00 3.72
C ALA A 33 -2.97 -5.70 5.05
N ARG A 34 -2.32 -6.84 5.16
CA ARG A 34 -2.34 -7.61 6.39
C ARG A 34 -1.36 -7.06 7.42
N ASP A 35 -0.30 -6.45 6.95
CA ASP A 35 0.69 -5.84 7.82
C ASP A 35 1.47 -4.81 7.02
N TYR A 36 2.44 -4.19 7.69
CA TYR A 36 3.22 -3.13 7.05
C TYR A 36 4.02 -3.64 5.86
N GLN A 37 4.58 -4.82 5.98
CA GLN A 37 5.36 -5.36 4.88
C GLN A 37 4.49 -5.63 3.66
N ASP A 38 3.31 -6.17 3.88
CA ASP A 38 2.38 -6.41 2.80
C ASP A 38 1.97 -5.10 2.13
N ALA A 39 1.78 -4.06 2.94
CA ALA A 39 1.45 -2.74 2.39
C ALA A 39 2.57 -2.22 1.49
N ARG A 40 3.81 -2.35 1.94
CA ARG A 40 4.94 -1.93 1.13
C ARG A 40 4.98 -2.67 -0.20
N GLU A 41 4.81 -3.97 -0.15
CA GLU A 41 4.87 -4.78 -1.35
C GLU A 41 3.75 -4.44 -2.31
N THR A 42 2.57 -4.21 -1.77
CA THR A 42 1.43 -3.83 -2.61
C THR A 42 1.68 -2.50 -3.31
N ALA A 43 2.16 -1.52 -2.57
CA ALA A 43 2.42 -0.21 -3.14
C ALA A 43 3.54 -0.28 -4.18
N LEU A 44 4.58 -1.06 -3.92
CA LEU A 44 5.68 -1.20 -4.86
C LEU A 44 5.25 -1.95 -6.12
N ALA A 45 4.35 -2.91 -6.00
CA ALA A 45 3.85 -3.61 -7.17
C ALA A 45 3.12 -2.67 -8.12
N ARG A 46 2.47 -1.65 -7.56
CA ARG A 46 1.79 -0.65 -8.37
C ARG A 46 2.74 0.41 -8.90
N ASN A 47 3.85 0.62 -8.20
CA ASN A 47 4.78 1.68 -8.52
C ASN A 47 6.20 1.11 -8.53
N PRO A 48 6.54 0.30 -9.53
CA PRO A 48 7.78 -0.46 -9.47
C PRO A 48 9.05 0.39 -9.46
N ASN A 49 8.95 1.65 -9.87
CA ASN A 49 10.13 2.53 -9.87
C ASN A 49 10.22 3.39 -8.63
N ALA A 50 9.37 3.14 -7.66
CA ALA A 50 9.31 3.97 -6.46
C ALA A 50 10.15 3.37 -5.35
N LYS A 51 10.49 4.24 -4.40
CA LYS A 51 11.05 3.81 -3.13
C LYS A 51 10.06 4.09 -2.03
N VAL A 52 9.96 3.17 -1.08
CA VAL A 52 9.08 3.39 0.06
C VAL A 52 9.81 4.24 1.08
N VAL A 53 9.21 5.37 1.41
CA VAL A 53 9.76 6.30 2.39
C VAL A 53 9.20 6.03 3.77
N GLY A 54 7.96 5.61 3.84
CA GLY A 54 7.34 5.32 5.13
C GLY A 54 6.03 4.61 4.96
N VAL A 55 5.61 3.91 6.00
CA VAL A 55 4.33 3.22 6.03
C VAL A 55 3.69 3.52 7.36
N THR A 56 2.44 3.94 7.33
CA THR A 56 1.69 4.31 8.54
C THR A 56 0.33 3.68 8.49
N ALA A 57 -0.12 3.16 9.62
CA ALA A 57 -1.49 2.66 9.71
C ALA A 57 -2.47 3.82 9.73
N VAL A 58 -3.59 3.64 9.06
CA VAL A 58 -4.63 4.66 9.00
C VAL A 58 -5.83 4.12 9.77
N PHE A 59 -6.30 4.91 10.72
CA PHE A 59 -7.46 4.55 11.52
C PHE A 59 -8.59 5.52 11.22
N ASP A 60 -9.76 4.97 10.97
CA ASP A 60 -10.95 5.78 10.69
C ASP A 60 -11.72 6.06 11.94
#